data_ff5e5db692923ee1f08cbebc01e2a0ec
#
_entry.id   ff5e5db692923ee1f08cbebc01e2a0ec
#
_cell.length_a   1.000
_cell.length_b   1.000
_cell.length_c   1.000
_cell.angle_alpha   90.00
_cell.angle_beta   90.00
_cell.angle_gamma   90.00
#
_symmetry.space_group_name_H-M   'P 1'
#
loop_
_entity.id
_entity.type
_entity.pdbx_description
1 polymer ?
#
loop_
_entity_poly.entity_id
_entity_poly.type
_entity_poly.pdbx_seq_one_letter_code
_entity_poly.pdbx_strand_id
1 'polypeptide(L)'
;MKNQKLPTNQGAPIGDNQNSLTAGSNGPTLLEDYQLIEKLAHFDRERVPERVVHARGAGAHGVFITKNSMKKYTKAAFLQEEGKETPVFARFSTVIHGQHSPETLRDPRGFSVKFYTEEGNWDFVGNNLPVFFIRDA
;
A
#
# COMPACT_ATOMS: atom_id res chain seq x y z
N MET A 1 5.45 -29.20 0.09
CA MET A 1 4.56 -28.01 0.18
C MET A 1 5.46 -26.80 0.31
N LYS A 2 5.39 -25.81 -0.61
CA LYS A 2 6.08 -24.54 -0.43
C LYS A 2 5.49 -23.91 0.84
N ASN A 3 6.34 -23.55 1.80
CA ASN A 3 5.92 -22.79 2.99
C ASN A 3 5.28 -21.48 2.51
N GLN A 4 3.97 -21.45 2.48
CA GLN A 4 3.21 -20.26 2.13
C GLN A 4 3.34 -19.28 3.30
N LYS A 5 4.16 -18.26 3.14
CA LYS A 5 4.29 -17.20 4.13
C LYS A 5 2.97 -16.44 4.23
N LEU A 6 2.55 -16.16 5.46
CA LEU A 6 1.42 -15.25 5.68
C LEU A 6 1.85 -13.84 5.32
N PRO A 7 1.13 -13.11 4.48
CA PRO A 7 1.40 -11.69 4.25
C PRO A 7 0.58 -10.81 5.19
N THR A 8 1.10 -9.62 5.50
CA THR A 8 0.28 -8.53 6.02
C THR A 8 -0.66 -8.03 4.93
N ASN A 9 -1.60 -7.17 5.29
CA ASN A 9 -2.46 -6.51 4.29
C ASN A 9 -1.67 -5.67 3.27
N GLN A 10 -0.52 -5.16 3.68
CA GLN A 10 0.40 -4.43 2.80
C GLN A 10 1.29 -5.38 1.98
N GLY A 11 1.15 -6.68 2.15
CA GLY A 11 1.89 -7.71 1.43
C GLY A 11 3.29 -7.98 1.95
N ALA A 12 3.64 -7.50 3.13
CA ALA A 12 4.88 -7.86 3.78
C ALA A 12 4.81 -9.31 4.29
N PRO A 13 5.76 -10.19 3.94
CA PRO A 13 5.74 -11.56 4.40
C PRO A 13 6.05 -11.64 5.90
N ILE A 14 5.26 -12.44 6.62
CA ILE A 14 5.45 -12.71 8.05
C ILE A 14 5.56 -14.22 8.31
N GLY A 15 6.21 -14.61 9.42
CA GLY A 15 6.34 -16.00 9.81
C GLY A 15 5.03 -16.57 10.35
N ASP A 16 4.48 -15.89 11.34
CA ASP A 16 3.20 -16.21 11.98
C ASP A 16 2.56 -14.94 12.57
N ASN A 17 1.39 -15.08 13.17
CA ASN A 17 0.65 -13.98 13.79
C ASN A 17 0.47 -14.15 15.30
N GLN A 18 1.37 -14.84 15.98
CA GLN A 18 1.23 -15.19 17.40
C GLN A 18 2.08 -14.30 18.31
N ASN A 19 3.03 -13.55 17.75
CA ASN A 19 4.01 -12.76 18.50
C ASN A 19 3.61 -11.28 18.49
N SER A 20 2.66 -10.90 19.33
CA SER A 20 2.28 -9.49 19.51
C SER A 20 3.16 -8.79 20.54
N LEU A 21 3.46 -7.52 20.32
CA LEU A 21 4.16 -6.66 21.28
C LEU A 21 3.21 -6.31 22.43
N THR A 22 3.64 -6.58 23.64
CA THR A 22 2.87 -6.30 24.86
C THR A 22 3.67 -5.49 25.87
N ALA A 23 2.98 -4.78 26.75
CA ALA A 23 3.59 -4.08 27.89
C ALA A 23 3.91 -5.09 29.00
N GLY A 24 5.03 -5.81 28.88
CA GLY A 24 5.42 -6.92 29.74
C GLY A 24 4.75 -8.24 29.35
N SER A 25 5.11 -9.32 30.02
CA SER A 25 4.70 -10.70 29.65
C SER A 25 3.18 -10.95 29.69
N ASN A 26 2.45 -10.22 30.50
CA ASN A 26 0.99 -10.37 30.66
C ASN A 26 0.24 -9.04 30.50
N GLY A 27 0.91 -8.03 29.90
CA GLY A 27 0.33 -6.69 29.69
C GLY A 27 -0.53 -6.60 28.44
N PRO A 28 -1.18 -5.45 28.24
CA PRO A 28 -1.96 -5.19 27.04
C PRO A 28 -1.06 -5.11 25.80
N THR A 29 -1.64 -5.41 24.64
CA THR A 29 -0.97 -5.25 23.35
C THR A 29 -0.75 -3.75 23.06
N LEU A 30 0.44 -3.40 22.60
CA LEU A 30 0.81 -2.02 22.26
C LEU A 30 0.26 -1.63 20.89
N LEU A 31 0.00 -0.33 20.70
CA LEU A 31 -0.43 0.21 19.38
C LEU A 31 0.67 0.12 18.32
N GLU A 32 1.93 0.02 18.70
CA GLU A 32 3.06 -0.24 17.78
C GLU A 32 3.06 -1.67 17.23
N ASP A 33 2.26 -2.57 17.80
CA ASP A 33 2.16 -3.93 17.29
C ASP A 33 1.44 -3.96 15.95
N TYR A 34 2.19 -4.30 14.89
CA TYR A 34 1.61 -4.35 13.54
C TYR A 34 0.50 -5.42 13.40
N GLN A 35 0.55 -6.50 14.16
CA GLN A 35 -0.49 -7.54 14.13
C GLN A 35 -1.82 -7.02 14.69
N LEU A 36 -1.79 -6.20 15.75
CA LEU A 36 -2.98 -5.53 16.26
C LEU A 36 -3.56 -4.58 15.20
N ILE A 37 -2.72 -3.74 14.60
CA ILE A 37 -3.13 -2.81 13.55
C ILE A 37 -3.70 -3.55 12.33
N GLU A 38 -3.09 -4.66 11.92
CA GLU A 38 -3.61 -5.49 10.82
C GLU A 38 -5.00 -6.06 11.12
N LYS A 39 -5.22 -6.55 12.34
CA LYS A 39 -6.53 -7.09 12.75
C LYS A 39 -7.61 -6.00 12.76
N LEU A 40 -7.30 -4.83 13.33
CA LEU A 40 -8.22 -3.68 13.35
C LEU A 40 -8.53 -3.18 11.93
N ALA A 41 -7.51 -3.04 11.11
CA ALA A 41 -7.67 -2.60 9.73
C ALA A 41 -8.46 -3.62 8.88
N HIS A 42 -8.27 -4.92 9.09
CA HIS A 42 -9.04 -5.97 8.43
C HIS A 42 -10.53 -5.89 8.83
N PHE A 43 -10.80 -5.75 10.11
CA PHE A 43 -12.17 -5.58 10.63
C PHE A 43 -12.88 -4.38 9.99
N ASP A 44 -12.19 -3.25 9.87
CA ASP A 44 -12.75 -2.06 9.25
C ASP A 44 -12.99 -2.25 7.75
N ARG A 45 -12.05 -2.88 7.03
CA ARG A 45 -12.18 -3.13 5.60
C ARG A 45 -13.35 -4.04 5.23
N GLU A 46 -13.69 -5.01 6.05
CA GLU A 46 -14.87 -5.86 5.85
C GLU A 46 -16.17 -5.07 5.85
N ARG A 47 -16.19 -3.88 6.46
CA ARG A 47 -17.34 -2.98 6.53
C ARG A 47 -17.34 -1.91 5.46
N VAL A 48 -16.29 -1.88 4.63
CA VAL A 48 -16.12 -0.94 3.51
C VAL A 48 -16.37 0.52 3.92
N PRO A 49 -15.74 1.03 4.97
CA PRO A 49 -15.90 2.44 5.35
C PRO A 49 -15.29 3.34 4.29
N GLU A 50 -15.80 4.57 4.19
CA GLU A 50 -15.21 5.59 3.36
C GLU A 50 -13.78 5.92 3.85
N ARG A 51 -12.84 6.08 2.91
CA ARG A 51 -11.49 6.54 3.23
C ARG A 51 -11.51 7.97 3.75
N VAL A 52 -10.67 8.28 4.72
CA VAL A 52 -10.51 9.63 5.27
C VAL A 52 -10.10 10.63 4.19
N VAL A 53 -9.20 10.22 3.30
CA VAL A 53 -8.77 10.94 2.10
C VAL A 53 -8.74 9.98 0.92
N HIS A 54 -8.72 10.50 -0.31
CA HIS A 54 -8.77 9.69 -1.53
C HIS A 54 -10.02 8.78 -1.62
N ALA A 55 -11.13 9.27 -1.09
CA ALA A 55 -12.35 8.46 -0.91
C ALA A 55 -12.94 7.97 -2.24
N ARG A 56 -12.95 8.83 -3.27
CA ARG A 56 -13.43 8.46 -4.59
C ARG A 56 -12.29 8.18 -5.54
N GLY A 57 -12.35 7.06 -6.23
CA GLY A 57 -11.34 6.69 -7.20
C GLY A 57 -11.71 5.45 -7.99
N ALA A 58 -10.95 5.21 -9.03
CA ALA A 58 -11.03 4.03 -9.86
C ALA A 58 -9.64 3.42 -10.02
N GLY A 59 -9.59 2.12 -10.22
CA GLY A 59 -8.33 1.42 -10.40
C GLY A 59 -8.43 0.31 -11.43
N ALA A 60 -7.27 -0.15 -11.86
CA ALA A 60 -7.15 -1.25 -12.81
C ALA A 60 -5.93 -2.12 -12.50
N HIS A 61 -6.05 -3.39 -12.78
CA HIS A 61 -4.92 -4.29 -12.85
C HIS A 61 -4.12 -4.07 -14.13
N GLY A 62 -2.81 -4.25 -14.04
CA GLY A 62 -1.91 -4.13 -15.16
C GLY A 62 -0.61 -4.88 -14.92
N VAL A 63 0.33 -4.67 -15.83
CA VAL A 63 1.67 -5.24 -15.76
C VAL A 63 2.69 -4.12 -15.93
N PHE A 64 3.62 -4.04 -14.99
CA PHE A 64 4.80 -3.19 -15.11
C PHE A 64 5.91 -3.96 -15.80
N ILE A 65 6.54 -3.35 -16.80
CA ILE A 65 7.66 -3.96 -17.53
C ILE A 65 8.91 -3.12 -17.31
N THR A 66 9.92 -3.71 -16.73
CA THR A 66 11.22 -3.08 -16.53
C THR A 66 11.95 -2.93 -17.85
N LYS A 67 12.12 -1.70 -18.35
CA LYS A 67 12.76 -1.44 -19.64
C LYS A 67 14.29 -1.51 -19.61
N ASN A 68 14.88 -1.16 -18.48
CA ASN A 68 16.32 -1.18 -18.28
C ASN A 68 16.64 -1.74 -16.91
N SER A 69 17.69 -2.54 -16.79
CA SER A 69 18.16 -3.04 -15.51
C SER A 69 18.62 -1.90 -14.60
N MET A 70 18.09 -1.87 -13.38
CA MET A 70 18.44 -0.87 -12.34
C MET A 70 19.36 -1.45 -11.26
N LYS A 71 20.01 -2.58 -11.51
CA LYS A 71 20.94 -3.25 -10.56
C LYS A 71 21.96 -2.32 -9.94
N LYS A 72 22.42 -1.32 -10.68
CA LYS A 72 23.39 -0.34 -10.22
C LYS A 72 22.85 0.54 -9.09
N TYR A 73 21.54 0.74 -9.02
CA TYR A 73 20.90 1.73 -8.13
C TYR A 73 20.06 1.11 -7.02
N THR A 74 19.55 -0.09 -7.22
CA THR A 74 18.62 -0.72 -6.28
C THR A 74 18.76 -2.23 -6.23
N LYS A 75 18.38 -2.82 -5.09
CA LYS A 75 18.28 -4.28 -4.91
C LYS A 75 16.85 -4.81 -5.15
N ALA A 76 15.86 -3.93 -5.40
CA ALA A 76 14.48 -4.33 -5.61
C ALA A 76 14.36 -5.36 -6.74
N ALA A 77 13.82 -6.54 -6.45
CA ALA A 77 13.83 -7.68 -7.36
C ALA A 77 13.14 -7.39 -8.71
N PHE A 78 12.07 -6.61 -8.70
CA PHE A 78 11.31 -6.27 -9.90
C PHE A 78 12.03 -5.32 -10.87
N LEU A 79 13.14 -4.68 -10.43
CA LEU A 79 13.94 -3.75 -11.23
C LEU A 79 15.29 -4.34 -11.68
N GLN A 80 15.56 -5.63 -11.41
CA GLN A 80 16.87 -6.22 -11.65
C GLN A 80 17.12 -6.56 -13.12
N GLU A 81 16.09 -6.93 -13.86
CA GLU A 81 16.25 -7.49 -15.22
C GLU A 81 15.41 -6.71 -16.21
N GLU A 82 15.99 -6.46 -17.40
CA GLU A 82 15.27 -5.92 -18.53
C GLU A 82 14.22 -6.92 -19.01
N GLY A 83 13.02 -6.42 -19.33
CA GLY A 83 11.89 -7.24 -19.75
C GLY A 83 11.14 -7.92 -18.61
N LYS A 84 11.60 -7.79 -17.35
CA LYS A 84 10.88 -8.39 -16.22
C LYS A 84 9.48 -7.79 -16.08
N GLU A 85 8.49 -8.68 -16.07
CA GLU A 85 7.10 -8.33 -15.85
C GLU A 85 6.73 -8.46 -14.37
N THR A 86 6.01 -7.47 -13.84
CA THR A 86 5.53 -7.46 -12.46
C THR A 86 4.07 -7.07 -12.46
N PRO A 87 3.16 -7.90 -11.90
CA PRO A 87 1.76 -7.54 -11.76
C PRO A 87 1.60 -6.29 -10.90
N VAL A 88 0.70 -5.38 -11.31
CA VAL A 88 0.42 -4.15 -10.58
C VAL A 88 -1.08 -3.90 -10.47
N PHE A 89 -1.44 -3.09 -9.48
CA PHE A 89 -2.75 -2.45 -9.41
C PHE A 89 -2.54 -0.94 -9.31
N ALA A 90 -3.04 -0.20 -10.29
CA ALA A 90 -3.00 1.25 -10.29
C ALA A 90 -4.34 1.84 -9.84
N ARG A 91 -4.30 2.92 -9.07
CA ARG A 91 -5.49 3.63 -8.63
C ARG A 91 -5.33 5.13 -8.82
N PHE A 92 -6.34 5.74 -9.42
CA PHE A 92 -6.51 7.19 -9.54
C PHE A 92 -7.62 7.64 -8.61
N SER A 93 -7.47 8.77 -7.93
CA SER A 93 -8.44 9.21 -6.94
C SER A 93 -8.53 10.73 -6.83
N THR A 94 -9.61 11.21 -6.22
CA THR A 94 -9.65 12.51 -5.57
C THR A 94 -8.69 12.52 -4.38
N VAL A 95 -8.51 13.65 -3.71
CA VAL A 95 -7.65 13.75 -2.52
C VAL A 95 -8.47 14.16 -1.29
N ILE A 96 -9.12 15.32 -1.31
CA ILE A 96 -9.67 15.95 -0.11
C ILE A 96 -11.15 15.60 0.10
N HIS A 97 -11.92 15.55 -0.98
CA HIS A 97 -13.37 15.46 -0.90
C HIS A 97 -13.87 14.02 -0.73
N GLY A 98 -15.06 13.89 -0.10
CA GLY A 98 -15.71 12.60 0.15
C GLY A 98 -16.15 11.87 -1.11
N GLN A 99 -16.55 10.62 -0.95
CA GLN A 99 -16.91 9.70 -2.03
C GLN A 99 -17.99 10.23 -2.98
N HIS A 100 -18.94 10.99 -2.48
CA HIS A 100 -20.10 11.49 -3.24
C HIS A 100 -19.90 12.92 -3.78
N SER A 101 -18.73 13.50 -3.62
CA SER A 101 -18.45 14.86 -4.13
C SER A 101 -18.44 14.90 -5.65
N PRO A 102 -18.83 16.04 -6.28
CA PRO A 102 -18.81 16.18 -7.73
C PRO A 102 -17.39 16.08 -8.32
N GLU A 103 -17.26 15.53 -9.53
CA GLU A 103 -15.99 15.49 -10.27
C GLU A 103 -15.44 16.88 -10.62
N THR A 104 -16.33 17.84 -10.73
CA THR A 104 -15.98 19.23 -11.13
C THR A 104 -15.33 20.04 -10.01
N LEU A 105 -15.29 19.52 -8.78
CA LEU A 105 -14.59 20.19 -7.70
C LEU A 105 -13.08 20.27 -7.97
N ARG A 106 -12.51 21.43 -7.66
CA ARG A 106 -11.07 21.62 -7.73
C ARG A 106 -10.40 20.85 -6.59
N ASP A 107 -9.75 19.76 -6.94
CA ASP A 107 -9.08 18.84 -6.02
C ASP A 107 -7.81 18.30 -6.68
N PRO A 108 -6.69 18.21 -5.98
CA PRO A 108 -5.54 17.43 -6.47
C PRO A 108 -5.97 16.02 -6.84
N ARG A 109 -5.25 15.38 -7.73
CA ARG A 109 -5.51 13.98 -8.09
C ARG A 109 -4.45 13.09 -7.47
N GLY A 110 -4.92 12.06 -6.78
CA GLY A 110 -4.07 11.02 -6.22
C GLY A 110 -3.79 9.95 -7.27
N PHE A 111 -2.58 9.41 -7.20
CA PHE A 111 -2.13 8.29 -8.01
C PHE A 111 -1.35 7.32 -7.15
N SER A 112 -1.68 6.05 -7.22
CA SER A 112 -0.93 5.01 -6.54
C SER A 112 -0.79 3.77 -7.41
N VAL A 113 0.34 3.09 -7.27
CA VAL A 113 0.58 1.79 -7.91
C VAL A 113 1.11 0.82 -6.87
N LYS A 114 0.43 -0.29 -6.72
CA LYS A 114 0.89 -1.43 -5.93
C LYS A 114 1.55 -2.44 -6.85
N PHE A 115 2.82 -2.74 -6.59
CA PHE A 115 3.58 -3.76 -7.28
C PHE A 115 3.58 -5.04 -6.45
N TYR A 116 3.11 -6.12 -7.03
CA TYR A 116 3.10 -7.44 -6.39
C TYR A 116 4.40 -8.15 -6.71
N THR A 117 5.40 -7.98 -5.84
CA THR A 117 6.74 -8.53 -6.06
C THR A 117 6.94 -9.84 -5.29
N GLU A 118 7.98 -10.59 -5.62
CA GLU A 118 8.36 -11.81 -4.91
C GLU A 118 8.79 -11.55 -3.45
N GLU A 119 9.25 -10.32 -3.17
CA GLU A 119 9.69 -9.87 -1.85
C GLU A 119 8.55 -9.32 -0.99
N GLY A 120 7.33 -9.25 -1.53
CA GLY A 120 6.17 -8.61 -0.93
C GLY A 120 5.66 -7.46 -1.81
N ASN A 121 4.76 -6.65 -1.30
CA ASN A 121 4.26 -5.51 -2.04
C ASN A 121 5.22 -4.31 -1.96
N TRP A 122 5.40 -3.65 -3.09
CA TRP A 122 6.05 -2.35 -3.16
C TRP A 122 5.03 -1.32 -3.64
N ASP A 123 4.91 -0.20 -2.96
CA ASP A 123 3.88 0.80 -3.24
C ASP A 123 4.49 2.13 -3.66
N PHE A 124 4.03 2.65 -4.78
CA PHE A 124 4.22 4.04 -5.18
C PHE A 124 2.96 4.82 -4.85
N VAL A 125 3.10 5.93 -4.12
CA VAL A 125 1.99 6.82 -3.77
C VAL A 125 2.37 8.24 -4.13
N GLY A 126 1.50 8.94 -4.86
CA GLY A 126 1.76 10.29 -5.34
C GLY A 126 0.49 11.11 -5.57
N ASN A 127 0.71 12.37 -5.84
CA ASN A 127 -0.30 13.32 -6.26
C ASN A 127 0.18 14.06 -7.52
N ASN A 128 -0.74 14.59 -8.30
CA ASN A 128 -0.42 15.37 -9.49
C ASN A 128 -0.02 16.82 -9.16
N LEU A 129 0.88 16.97 -8.21
CA LEU A 129 1.41 18.26 -7.78
C LEU A 129 2.92 18.30 -8.08
N PRO A 130 3.46 19.43 -8.54
CA PRO A 130 4.88 19.55 -8.87
C PRO A 130 5.78 19.45 -7.62
N VAL A 131 5.25 19.82 -6.47
CA VAL A 131 5.94 19.78 -5.18
C VAL A 131 4.98 19.26 -4.13
N PHE A 132 5.46 18.38 -3.25
CA PHE A 132 4.70 17.95 -2.09
C PHE A 132 4.64 19.11 -1.07
N PHE A 133 3.47 19.42 -0.58
CA PHE A 133 3.26 20.49 0.40
C PHE A 133 3.31 19.94 1.83
N ILE A 134 3.84 20.75 2.74
CA ILE A 134 3.70 20.52 4.17
C ILE A 134 2.35 21.10 4.60
N ARG A 135 1.50 20.30 5.17
CA ARG A 135 0.17 20.71 5.58
C ARG A 135 0.14 21.20 7.03
N ASP A 136 0.82 20.51 7.89
CA ASP A 136 0.95 20.81 9.32
C ASP A 136 2.44 20.87 9.67
N ALA A 137 2.88 21.97 10.25
CA ALA A 137 4.25 22.17 10.70
C ALA A 137 4.35 21.98 12.23
#